data_0d47cce08017ed699552368e8b53a253
#
_entry.id   0d47cce08017ed699552368e8b53a253
#
_cell.length_a   1.000
_cell.length_b   1.000
_cell.length_c   1.000
_cell.angle_alpha   90.00
_cell.angle_beta   90.00
_cell.angle_gamma   90.00
#
_symmetry.space_group_name_H-M   'P 1'
#
loop_
_entity.id
_entity.type
_entity.pdbx_description
1 polymer ?
#
loop_
_entity_poly.entity_id
_entity_poly.type
_entity_poly.pdbx_seq_one_letter_code
_entity_poly.pdbx_strand_id
1 'polypeptide(L)'
;TTGTHFFIDHGTGTVIGETTTIGKRVKLYHGVTLGARSTSGGQQLRGIKRHPTIEDHVTIYPGATILGGETVIGAHSTIGDNVFLMDSVEPHSLVIYDGLDMRVLAKQGKAKSSDYDI
;
A
#
# COMPACT_ATOMS: atom_id res chain seq x y z
N THR A 1 11.95 -6.89 -4.16
CA THR A 1 11.69 -8.31 -4.34
C THR A 1 10.20 -8.57 -4.46
N THR A 2 9.81 -9.34 -5.43
CA THR A 2 8.41 -9.62 -5.68
C THR A 2 8.12 -11.08 -5.37
N GLY A 3 7.05 -11.33 -4.63
CA GLY A 3 6.63 -12.68 -4.35
C GLY A 3 5.92 -13.31 -5.53
N THR A 4 5.45 -14.54 -5.36
CA THR A 4 4.76 -15.24 -6.41
C THR A 4 3.31 -14.81 -6.45
N HIS A 5 2.67 -15.01 -7.59
CA HIS A 5 1.24 -14.71 -7.76
C HIS A 5 0.91 -13.24 -7.56
N PHE A 6 1.79 -12.40 -7.96
CA PHE A 6 1.60 -10.97 -7.96
C PHE A 6 0.75 -10.61 -9.19
N PHE A 7 -0.24 -9.78 -9.02
CA PHE A 7 -1.18 -9.48 -10.08
C PHE A 7 -1.37 -7.96 -10.24
N ILE A 8 -1.25 -7.49 -11.47
CA ILE A 8 -1.50 -6.08 -11.79
C ILE A 8 -2.67 -6.04 -12.76
N ASP A 9 -3.77 -5.42 -12.32
CA ASP A 9 -4.95 -5.30 -13.15
C ASP A 9 -4.79 -4.10 -14.05
N HIS A 10 -4.74 -4.34 -15.34
CA HIS A 10 -4.57 -3.33 -16.38
C HIS A 10 -3.21 -2.67 -16.42
N GLY A 11 -2.49 -2.60 -15.36
CA GLY A 11 -1.11 -2.12 -15.32
C GLY A 11 -0.82 -0.71 -15.81
N THR A 12 -1.77 -0.01 -16.39
CA THR A 12 -1.54 1.31 -16.95
C THR A 12 -1.29 2.32 -15.85
N GLY A 13 -0.19 3.05 -15.95
CA GLY A 13 0.12 4.08 -14.97
C GLY A 13 0.62 3.57 -13.64
N THR A 14 0.81 2.26 -13.50
CA THR A 14 1.32 1.71 -12.25
C THR A 14 2.83 1.90 -12.21
N VAL A 15 3.30 2.45 -11.10
CA VAL A 15 4.73 2.73 -10.91
C VAL A 15 5.19 2.01 -9.66
N ILE A 16 6.17 1.15 -9.81
CA ILE A 16 6.71 0.37 -8.69
C ILE A 16 8.19 0.68 -8.58
N GLY A 17 8.58 1.29 -7.47
CA GLY A 17 9.98 1.65 -7.27
C GLY A 17 10.86 0.42 -7.12
N GLU A 18 12.13 0.57 -7.45
CA GLU A 18 13.00 -0.59 -7.56
C GLU A 18 13.29 -1.30 -6.23
N THR A 19 13.19 -0.62 -5.11
CA THR A 19 13.42 -1.28 -3.82
C THR A 19 12.13 -1.73 -3.15
N THR A 20 11.02 -1.73 -3.87
CA THR A 20 9.75 -2.19 -3.34
C THR A 20 9.80 -3.70 -3.10
N THR A 21 9.23 -4.12 -1.99
CA THR A 21 9.07 -5.54 -1.71
C THR A 21 7.59 -5.85 -1.76
N ILE A 22 7.23 -6.85 -2.54
CA ILE A 22 5.83 -7.22 -2.71
C ILE A 22 5.68 -8.70 -2.40
N GLY A 23 4.78 -9.01 -1.49
CA GLY A 23 4.54 -10.37 -1.06
C GLY A 23 3.73 -11.17 -2.07
N LYS A 24 3.17 -12.28 -1.60
CA LYS A 24 2.41 -13.19 -2.44
C LYS A 24 0.96 -12.74 -2.56
N ARG A 25 0.36 -12.99 -3.70
CA ARG A 25 -1.06 -12.75 -3.95
C ARG A 25 -1.48 -11.32 -3.70
N VAL A 26 -0.59 -10.40 -4.04
CA VAL A 26 -0.89 -8.98 -3.95
C VAL A 26 -1.56 -8.55 -5.24
N LYS A 27 -2.60 -7.73 -5.14
CA LYS A 27 -3.30 -7.18 -6.30
C LYS A 27 -3.08 -5.68 -6.35
N LEU A 28 -2.57 -5.22 -7.47
CA LEU A 28 -2.39 -3.78 -7.70
C LEU A 28 -3.22 -3.38 -8.90
N TYR A 29 -4.06 -2.39 -8.72
CA TYR A 29 -4.87 -1.89 -9.82
C TYR A 29 -4.14 -0.75 -10.52
N HIS A 30 -4.72 -0.22 -11.58
CA HIS A 30 -4.03 0.77 -12.40
C HIS A 30 -3.78 2.06 -11.63
N GLY A 31 -2.72 2.76 -11.99
CA GLY A 31 -2.41 4.06 -11.41
C GLY A 31 -1.84 4.02 -9.99
N VAL A 32 -1.53 2.82 -9.48
CA VAL A 32 -0.94 2.73 -8.16
C VAL A 32 0.54 3.12 -8.22
N THR A 33 1.00 3.89 -7.24
CA THR A 33 2.39 4.30 -7.15
C THR A 33 2.98 3.79 -5.85
N LEU A 34 4.07 3.04 -5.95
CA LEU A 34 4.83 2.59 -4.78
C LEU A 34 6.19 3.27 -4.89
N GLY A 35 6.38 4.35 -4.15
CA GLY A 35 7.51 5.23 -4.39
C GLY A 35 8.26 5.63 -3.14
N ALA A 36 9.18 6.57 -3.31
CA ALA A 36 9.98 7.10 -2.21
C ALA A 36 9.30 8.35 -1.67
N ARG A 37 9.47 8.59 -0.35
CA ARG A 37 8.88 9.77 0.26
C ARG A 37 9.50 11.05 -0.25
N SER A 38 10.78 11.01 -0.56
CA SER A 38 11.49 12.21 -0.99
C SER A 38 12.57 11.80 -1.96
N THR A 39 12.78 12.64 -2.96
CA THR A 39 13.85 12.40 -3.90
C THR A 39 15.06 13.30 -3.62
N SER A 40 14.95 14.19 -2.63
CA SER A 40 16.11 15.00 -2.29
C SER A 40 17.18 14.07 -1.73
N GLY A 41 18.40 14.25 -2.11
CA GLY A 41 19.45 13.37 -1.69
C GLY A 41 19.47 12.06 -2.45
N GLY A 42 18.90 12.03 -3.63
CA GLY A 42 18.73 10.81 -4.38
C GLY A 42 19.98 9.96 -4.50
N GLN A 43 21.12 10.56 -4.73
CA GLN A 43 22.34 9.80 -4.84
C GLN A 43 22.67 9.08 -3.54
N GLN A 44 22.40 9.71 -2.44
CA GLN A 44 22.72 9.16 -1.14
C GLN A 44 21.79 8.03 -0.75
N LEU A 45 20.68 7.92 -1.43
CA LEU A 45 19.71 6.87 -1.14
C LEU A 45 19.91 5.63 -2.01
N ARG A 46 20.90 5.68 -2.89
CA ARG A 46 21.16 4.56 -3.77
C ARG A 46 21.54 3.34 -2.93
N GLY A 47 20.91 2.22 -3.20
CA GLY A 47 21.19 1.00 -2.46
C GLY A 47 20.48 0.90 -1.14
N ILE A 48 19.78 1.92 -0.75
CA ILE A 48 19.03 1.92 0.50
C ILE A 48 17.56 1.67 0.17
N LYS A 49 16.88 0.90 1.01
CA LYS A 49 15.47 0.66 0.77
C LYS A 49 14.71 1.97 0.94
N ARG A 50 14.13 2.47 -0.13
CA ARG A 50 13.42 3.74 -0.12
C ARG A 50 11.99 3.61 -0.61
N HIS A 51 11.56 2.39 -0.93
CA HIS A 51 10.22 2.13 -1.42
C HIS A 51 9.52 1.17 -0.48
N PRO A 52 8.20 1.16 -0.43
CA PRO A 52 7.48 0.43 0.60
C PRO A 52 7.55 -1.08 0.47
N THR A 53 7.10 -1.74 1.54
CA THR A 53 6.94 -3.19 1.58
C THR A 53 5.45 -3.46 1.63
N ILE A 54 5.00 -4.29 0.70
CA ILE A 54 3.60 -4.70 0.64
C ILE A 54 3.58 -6.18 1.01
N GLU A 55 2.92 -6.51 2.10
CA GLU A 55 2.90 -7.89 2.57
C GLU A 55 1.88 -8.72 1.81
N ASP A 56 1.73 -9.99 2.19
CA ASP A 56 0.93 -10.94 1.42
C ASP A 56 -0.55 -10.58 1.42
N HIS A 57 -1.22 -10.91 0.33
CA HIS A 57 -2.68 -10.80 0.23
C HIS A 57 -3.21 -9.37 0.37
N VAL A 58 -2.41 -8.38 0.01
CA VAL A 58 -2.85 -6.99 0.05
C VAL A 58 -3.46 -6.64 -1.29
N THR A 59 -4.52 -5.84 -1.26
CA THR A 59 -5.16 -5.33 -2.47
C THR A 59 -5.07 -3.81 -2.43
N ILE A 60 -4.60 -3.22 -3.51
CA ILE A 60 -4.45 -1.77 -3.61
C ILE A 60 -5.23 -1.28 -4.82
N TYR A 61 -6.26 -0.50 -4.58
CA TYR A 61 -7.18 -0.05 -5.62
C TYR A 61 -6.63 1.14 -6.41
N PRO A 62 -7.29 1.49 -7.52
CA PRO A 62 -6.69 2.42 -8.48
C PRO A 62 -6.31 3.76 -7.89
N GLY A 63 -5.18 4.28 -8.34
CA GLY A 63 -4.76 5.62 -8.01
C GLY A 63 -4.15 5.81 -6.64
N ALA A 64 -4.02 4.74 -5.85
CA ALA A 64 -3.43 4.88 -4.53
C ALA A 64 -1.93 5.13 -4.64
N THR A 65 -1.39 5.87 -3.68
CA THR A 65 0.03 6.20 -3.63
C THR A 65 0.56 5.82 -2.27
N ILE A 66 1.60 5.01 -2.22
CA ILE A 66 2.22 4.56 -0.98
C ILE A 66 3.70 4.85 -1.08
N LEU A 67 4.22 5.59 -0.12
CA LEU A 67 5.58 6.09 -0.19
C LEU A 67 6.39 5.74 1.06
N GLY A 68 7.68 5.50 0.85
CA GLY A 68 8.62 5.42 1.96
C GLY A 68 9.18 4.05 2.21
N GLY A 69 10.50 3.98 2.44
CA GLY A 69 11.18 2.70 2.64
C GLY A 69 10.84 1.99 3.93
N GLU A 70 10.33 2.74 4.91
CA GLU A 70 9.93 2.13 6.16
C GLU A 70 8.44 1.84 6.23
N THR A 71 7.72 2.21 5.18
CA THR A 71 6.28 1.99 5.14
C THR A 71 5.99 0.53 4.82
N VAL A 72 5.21 -0.11 5.66
CA VAL A 72 4.83 -1.51 5.50
C VAL A 72 3.32 -1.60 5.48
N ILE A 73 2.77 -2.16 4.43
CA ILE A 73 1.34 -2.41 4.38
C ILE A 73 1.12 -3.84 4.83
N GLY A 74 0.52 -4.00 5.98
CA GLY A 74 0.38 -5.30 6.62
C GLY A 74 -0.49 -6.25 5.81
N ALA A 75 -0.24 -7.54 5.99
CA ALA A 75 -0.90 -8.60 5.22
C ALA A 75 -2.41 -8.51 5.33
N HIS A 76 -3.08 -8.92 4.28
CA HIS A 76 -4.55 -8.98 4.22
C HIS A 76 -5.23 -7.63 4.34
N SER A 77 -4.51 -6.56 4.04
CA SER A 77 -5.09 -5.22 4.07
C SER A 77 -5.60 -4.82 2.70
N THR A 78 -6.49 -3.86 2.69
CA THR A 78 -7.03 -3.29 1.46
C THR A 78 -6.84 -1.79 1.51
N ILE A 79 -6.24 -1.25 0.46
CA ILE A 79 -6.04 0.19 0.35
C ILE A 79 -7.00 0.70 -0.72
N GLY A 80 -7.89 1.59 -0.33
CA GLY A 80 -8.91 2.10 -1.24
C GLY A 80 -8.34 2.99 -2.33
N ASP A 81 -9.19 3.33 -3.27
CA ASP A 81 -8.74 4.12 -4.41
C ASP A 81 -8.31 5.51 -3.99
N ASN A 82 -7.29 6.00 -4.65
CA ASN A 82 -6.74 7.34 -4.45
C ASN A 82 -6.25 7.65 -3.05
N VAL A 83 -6.03 6.64 -2.23
CA VAL A 83 -5.48 6.85 -0.89
C VAL A 83 -4.01 7.22 -0.99
N PHE A 84 -3.59 8.18 -0.19
CA PHE A 84 -2.20 8.60 -0.16
C PHE A 84 -1.63 8.26 1.21
N LEU A 85 -0.65 7.38 1.25
CA LEU A 85 -0.07 6.87 2.49
C LEU A 85 1.42 7.07 2.54
N MET A 86 1.92 7.51 3.69
CA MET A 86 3.35 7.56 3.97
C MET A 86 3.67 6.85 5.27
N ASP A 87 2.69 6.18 5.86
CA ASP A 87 2.87 5.49 7.13
C ASP A 87 2.41 4.06 7.00
N SER A 88 2.94 3.21 7.85
CA SER A 88 2.61 1.79 7.83
C SER A 88 1.17 1.55 8.26
N VAL A 89 0.66 0.42 7.82
CA VAL A 89 -0.71 0.00 8.11
C VAL A 89 -0.64 -1.40 8.68
N GLU A 90 -1.33 -1.63 9.78
CA GLU A 90 -1.32 -2.93 10.42
C GLU A 90 -2.03 -3.96 9.56
N PRO A 91 -1.72 -5.24 9.75
CA PRO A 91 -2.41 -6.29 8.99
C PRO A 91 -3.92 -6.24 9.20
N HIS A 92 -4.64 -6.71 8.22
CA HIS A 92 -6.10 -6.81 8.27
C HIS A 92 -6.77 -5.44 8.41
N SER A 93 -6.23 -4.44 7.74
CA SER A 93 -6.79 -3.09 7.76
C SER A 93 -7.49 -2.77 6.46
N LEU A 94 -8.43 -1.86 6.55
CA LEU A 94 -9.08 -1.27 5.39
C LEU A 94 -8.83 0.22 5.47
N VAL A 95 -8.16 0.78 4.48
CA VAL A 95 -7.85 2.21 4.46
C VAL A 95 -8.66 2.86 3.37
N ILE A 96 -9.50 3.79 3.74
CA ILE A 96 -10.38 4.47 2.78
C ILE A 96 -10.47 5.94 3.15
N TYR A 97 -11.02 6.72 2.24
CA TYR A 97 -11.42 8.08 2.55
C TYR A 97 -12.91 8.07 2.90
N ASP A 98 -13.25 8.84 3.90
CA ASP A 98 -14.62 9.03 4.32
C ASP A 98 -14.85 10.53 4.22
N GLY A 99 -15.36 10.96 3.10
CA GLY A 99 -15.41 12.37 2.81
C GLY A 99 -14.01 12.86 2.52
N LEU A 100 -13.52 13.81 3.29
CA LEU A 100 -12.18 14.34 3.11
C LEU A 100 -11.17 13.70 4.06
N ASP A 101 -11.64 12.83 4.94
CA ASP A 101 -10.77 12.25 5.96
C ASP A 101 -10.40 10.82 5.60
N MET A 102 -9.14 10.49 5.77
CA MET A 102 -8.70 9.13 5.58
C MET A 102 -8.97 8.34 6.85
N ARG A 103 -9.48 7.14 6.69
CA ARG A 103 -9.79 6.27 7.81
C ARG A 103 -9.11 4.92 7.65
N VAL A 104 -8.61 4.40 8.76
CA VAL A 104 -8.01 3.09 8.80
C VAL A 104 -8.86 2.25 9.72
N LEU A 105 -9.45 1.21 9.17
CA LEU A 105 -10.40 0.37 9.89
C LEU A 105 -9.86 -1.04 9.97
N ALA A 106 -10.18 -1.74 11.06
CA ALA A 106 -9.84 -3.15 11.15
C ALA A 106 -10.86 -3.92 10.35
N LYS A 107 -10.40 -4.92 9.63
CA LYS A 107 -11.29 -5.74 8.83
C LYS A 107 -12.00 -6.75 9.68
N GLN A 108 -13.09 -7.23 9.12
CA GLN A 108 -13.81 -8.34 9.70
C GLN A 108 -14.42 -8.09 11.02
N GLY A 109 -14.57 -6.88 11.38
CA GLY A 109 -15.29 -6.54 12.56
C GLY A 109 -14.86 -7.25 13.80
N LYS A 110 -13.64 -7.67 13.86
CA LYS A 110 -13.26 -8.41 15.00
C LYS A 110 -13.38 -7.54 16.18
N ALA A 111 -12.54 -7.42 16.96
CA ALA A 111 -12.63 -6.75 18.20
C ALA A 111 -13.29 -5.39 18.20
N LYS A 112 -13.35 -4.76 17.11
CA LYS A 112 -13.89 -3.43 17.09
C LYS A 112 -15.08 -3.29 16.20
N SER A 113 -15.85 -4.31 16.17
CA SER A 113 -16.98 -4.32 15.28
C SER A 113 -17.86 -3.11 15.39
N SER A 114 -17.97 -2.56 16.56
CA SER A 114 -18.86 -1.41 16.73
C SER A 114 -18.32 -0.16 16.11
N ASP A 115 -17.05 -0.11 15.80
CA ASP A 115 -16.45 1.09 15.27
C ASP A 115 -16.69 1.27 13.79
N TYR A 116 -17.09 0.26 13.09
CA TYR A 116 -17.33 0.39 11.68
C TYR A 116 -18.48 -0.44 11.27
N ASP A 117 -19.47 -0.18 11.88
CA ASP A 117 -20.73 -0.70 11.59
C ASP A 117 -21.18 -0.06 10.35
N ILE A 118 -20.52 -0.23 9.32
CA ILE A 118 -20.78 0.46 8.09
C ILE A 118 -20.92 -0.49 6.94
#